data_af5e874337cb5206ed5a5151adc5b807
#
_entry.id   af5e874337cb5206ed5a5151adc5b807
#
_cell.length_a   1.000
_cell.length_b   1.000
_cell.length_c   1.000
_cell.angle_alpha   90.00
_cell.angle_beta   90.00
_cell.angle_gamma   90.00
#
_symmetry.space_group_name_H-M   'P 1'
#
loop_
_entity.id
_entity.type
_entity.pdbx_description
1 polymer ?
#
loop_
_entity_poly.entity_id
_entity_poly.type
_entity_poly.pdbx_seq_one_letter_code
_entity_poly.pdbx_strand_id
1 'polypeptide(L)'
;GPMGPEEAGISNEIINRYYKSKPILGICLGHQCLGSVFGCVIGQCQNVIHGERSVIKLGDSPLFNGLDNEILAARYHSLYIKEANFNNSELRVIATLKDGTIMGIQHKIFPVFGLQFHPESILTNENGKKILGNFLKIVYGEVT
;
A
#
# COMPACT_ATOMS: atom_id res chain seq x y z
N GLY A 1 10.60 -1.32 8.16
CA GLY A 1 11.46 -1.38 9.33
C GLY A 1 11.54 -2.78 9.91
N PRO A 2 12.35 -2.99 10.94
CA PRO A 2 12.47 -4.32 11.55
C PRO A 2 11.23 -4.75 12.31
N MET A 3 10.36 -3.80 12.68
CA MET A 3 9.12 -4.09 13.39
C MET A 3 8.02 -4.53 12.43
N GLY A 4 7.21 -5.51 12.86
CA GLY A 4 6.00 -5.88 12.16
C GLY A 4 4.79 -5.09 12.65
N PRO A 5 3.62 -5.28 12.00
CA PRO A 5 2.39 -4.58 12.39
C PRO A 5 1.95 -4.87 13.83
N GLU A 6 2.28 -6.03 14.36
CA GLU A 6 1.91 -6.41 15.74
C GLU A 6 2.64 -5.54 16.77
N GLU A 7 3.85 -5.09 16.44
CA GLU A 7 4.62 -4.21 17.32
C GLU A 7 4.30 -2.73 17.08
N ALA A 8 3.46 -2.41 16.10
CA ALA A 8 3.09 -1.05 15.76
C ALA A 8 1.71 -0.68 16.30
N GLY A 9 1.46 -0.94 17.57
CA GLY A 9 0.14 -0.81 18.21
C GLY A 9 -0.53 0.55 17.99
N ILE A 10 0.22 1.65 18.08
CA ILE A 10 -0.32 3.01 17.87
C ILE A 10 -0.83 3.18 16.44
N SER A 11 -0.06 2.70 15.45
CA SER A 11 -0.48 2.79 14.04
C SER A 11 -1.76 2.02 13.79
N ASN A 12 -1.89 0.81 14.36
CA ASN A 12 -3.09 0.01 14.21
C ASN A 12 -4.30 0.69 14.87
N GLU A 13 -4.12 1.29 16.04
CA GLU A 13 -5.18 2.03 16.72
C GLU A 13 -5.64 3.25 15.91
N ILE A 14 -4.71 3.98 15.31
CA ILE A 14 -5.03 5.14 14.46
C ILE A 14 -5.86 4.70 13.27
N ILE A 15 -5.46 3.62 12.60
CA ILE A 15 -6.21 3.08 11.46
C ILE A 15 -7.63 2.69 11.88
N ASN A 16 -7.76 1.92 12.96
CA ASN A 16 -9.07 1.51 13.46
C ASN A 16 -9.97 2.69 13.78
N ARG A 17 -9.39 3.75 14.35
CA ARG A 17 -10.15 4.91 14.80
C ARG A 17 -10.61 5.81 13.66
N TYR A 18 -9.78 5.96 12.60
CA TYR A 18 -10.00 7.00 11.60
C TYR A 18 -10.34 6.53 10.19
N TYR A 19 -10.29 5.22 9.90
CA TYR A 19 -10.44 4.76 8.52
C TYR A 19 -11.80 5.12 7.90
N LYS A 20 -12.84 5.26 8.72
CA LYS A 20 -14.20 5.64 8.22
C LYS A 20 -14.36 7.14 8.03
N SER A 21 -13.50 7.94 8.64
CA SER A 21 -13.68 9.40 8.68
C SER A 21 -12.59 10.20 7.99
N LYS A 22 -11.45 9.60 7.69
CA LYS A 22 -10.30 10.30 7.12
C LYS A 22 -9.62 9.49 6.03
N PRO A 23 -9.13 10.15 4.95
CA PRO A 23 -8.27 9.48 3.99
C PRO A 23 -6.97 9.01 4.65
N ILE A 24 -6.52 7.81 4.30
CA ILE A 24 -5.31 7.22 4.85
C ILE A 24 -4.47 6.65 3.71
N LEU A 25 -3.18 6.95 3.74
CA LEU A 25 -2.19 6.30 2.88
C LEU A 25 -1.11 5.69 3.77
N GLY A 26 -1.08 4.36 3.84
CA GLY A 26 -0.06 3.60 4.56
C GLY A 26 1.04 3.16 3.61
N ILE A 27 2.29 3.44 3.97
CA ILE A 27 3.46 3.10 3.15
C ILE A 27 4.33 2.12 3.90
N CYS A 28 4.73 1.04 3.25
CA CYS A 28 5.60 -0.01 3.79
C CYS A 28 5.01 -0.61 5.08
N LEU A 29 5.53 -0.27 6.25
CA LEU A 29 4.97 -0.73 7.52
C LEU A 29 3.50 -0.30 7.67
N GLY A 30 3.15 0.91 7.25
CA GLY A 30 1.77 1.39 7.29
C GLY A 30 0.83 0.55 6.42
N HIS A 31 1.28 0.12 5.24
CA HIS A 31 0.56 -0.82 4.37
C HIS A 31 0.33 -2.16 5.09
N GLN A 32 1.35 -2.68 5.76
CA GLN A 32 1.24 -3.93 6.52
C GLN A 32 0.29 -3.78 7.71
N CYS A 33 0.33 -2.63 8.39
CA CYS A 33 -0.62 -2.32 9.47
C CYS A 33 -2.07 -2.30 8.97
N LEU A 34 -2.31 -1.70 7.80
CA LEU A 34 -3.63 -1.72 7.18
C LEU A 34 -4.08 -3.15 6.90
N GLY A 35 -3.22 -3.95 6.30
CA GLY A 35 -3.52 -5.35 6.06
C GLY A 35 -3.86 -6.10 7.35
N SER A 36 -3.07 -5.91 8.38
CA SER A 36 -3.27 -6.56 9.67
C SER A 36 -4.60 -6.16 10.33
N VAL A 37 -4.92 -4.86 10.32
CA VAL A 37 -6.18 -4.34 10.89
C VAL A 37 -7.39 -4.99 10.22
N PHE A 38 -7.33 -5.21 8.90
CA PHE A 38 -8.43 -5.82 8.15
C PHE A 38 -8.31 -7.33 7.97
N GLY A 39 -7.46 -7.98 8.78
CA GLY A 39 -7.42 -9.43 8.86
C GLY A 39 -6.50 -10.15 7.89
N CYS A 40 -5.63 -9.45 7.20
CA CYS A 40 -4.64 -10.07 6.33
C CYS A 40 -3.52 -10.72 7.16
N VAL A 41 -2.96 -11.78 6.61
CA VAL A 41 -1.80 -12.45 7.21
C VAL A 41 -0.52 -11.81 6.70
N ILE A 42 0.38 -11.47 7.60
CA ILE A 42 1.70 -10.92 7.27
C ILE A 42 2.70 -12.07 7.21
N GLY A 43 3.40 -12.16 6.09
CA GLY A 43 4.45 -13.16 5.88
C GLY A 43 5.83 -12.54 5.87
N GLN A 44 6.84 -13.37 5.98
CA GLN A 44 8.24 -12.96 5.94
C GLN A 44 8.82 -13.24 4.56
N CYS A 45 9.52 -12.28 3.97
CA CYS A 45 10.25 -12.48 2.73
C CYS A 45 11.42 -13.44 2.95
N GLN A 46 11.76 -14.25 1.94
CA GLN A 46 12.93 -15.12 2.02
C GLN A 46 14.21 -14.31 2.23
N ASN A 47 14.31 -13.17 1.56
CA ASN A 47 15.42 -12.24 1.71
C ASN A 47 14.87 -10.85 2.02
N VAL A 48 15.61 -10.10 2.85
CA VAL A 48 15.28 -8.71 3.11
C VAL A 48 15.49 -7.89 1.83
N ILE A 49 14.52 -7.06 1.48
CA ILE A 49 14.57 -6.21 0.29
C ILE A 49 15.07 -4.82 0.69
N HIS A 50 16.15 -4.38 0.07
CA HIS A 50 16.79 -3.10 0.36
C HIS A 50 16.95 -2.26 -0.91
N GLY A 51 16.04 -1.33 -1.17
CA GLY A 51 16.18 -0.36 -2.24
C GLY A 51 16.15 -0.94 -3.64
N GLU A 52 15.61 -2.14 -3.80
CA GLU A 52 15.49 -2.74 -5.12
C GLU A 52 14.38 -2.07 -5.93
N ARG A 53 14.70 -1.80 -7.20
CA ARG A 53 13.68 -1.34 -8.16
C ARG A 53 12.98 -2.56 -8.71
N SER A 54 11.68 -2.59 -8.54
CA SER A 54 10.83 -3.68 -9.03
C SER A 54 9.76 -3.17 -9.95
N VAL A 55 9.37 -3.99 -10.93
CA VAL A 55 8.23 -3.69 -11.80
C VAL A 55 6.95 -3.98 -11.02
N ILE A 56 6.15 -2.97 -10.82
CA ILE A 56 4.87 -3.05 -10.13
C ILE A 56 3.76 -2.97 -11.15
N LYS A 57 2.87 -3.94 -11.17
CA LYS A 57 1.66 -3.91 -11.99
C LYS A 57 0.58 -3.14 -11.24
N LEU A 58 0.04 -2.11 -11.87
CA LEU A 58 -0.99 -1.27 -11.28
C LEU A 58 -2.37 -1.66 -11.80
N GLY A 59 -3.29 -1.82 -10.87
CA GLY A 59 -4.69 -2.03 -11.17
C GLY A 59 -5.46 -0.71 -11.21
N ASP A 60 -6.77 -0.81 -11.23
CA ASP A 60 -7.66 0.34 -11.27
C ASP A 60 -7.82 0.95 -9.88
N SER A 61 -7.36 2.19 -9.73
CA SER A 61 -7.46 2.94 -8.48
C SER A 61 -7.29 4.44 -8.77
N PRO A 62 -8.05 5.31 -8.09
CA PRO A 62 -7.84 6.76 -8.22
C PRO A 62 -6.43 7.19 -7.81
N LEU A 63 -5.77 6.39 -6.97
CA LEU A 63 -4.39 6.63 -6.56
C LEU A 63 -3.42 6.58 -7.75
N PHE A 64 -3.75 5.82 -8.78
CA PHE A 64 -2.90 5.59 -9.95
C PHE A 64 -3.32 6.38 -11.20
N ASN A 65 -4.18 7.37 -11.05
CA ASN A 65 -4.60 8.21 -12.18
C ASN A 65 -3.38 8.87 -12.85
N GLY A 66 -3.32 8.75 -14.17
CA GLY A 66 -2.23 9.34 -14.96
C GLY A 66 -0.96 8.50 -15.01
N LEU A 67 -0.96 7.29 -14.44
CA LEU A 67 0.17 6.38 -14.52
C LEU A 67 -0.08 5.28 -15.54
N ASP A 68 1.01 4.72 -16.07
CA ASP A 68 0.95 3.53 -16.92
C ASP A 68 0.54 2.30 -16.09
N ASN A 69 0.22 1.20 -16.78
CA ASN A 69 -0.18 -0.04 -16.11
C ASN A 69 0.96 -0.71 -15.33
N GLU A 70 2.20 -0.33 -15.62
CA GLU A 70 3.38 -0.82 -14.91
C GLU A 70 4.29 0.34 -14.59
N ILE A 71 4.89 0.32 -13.40
CA ILE A 71 5.89 1.31 -12.99
C ILE A 71 7.09 0.60 -12.35
N LEU A 72 8.23 1.29 -12.32
CA LEU A 72 9.36 0.90 -11.51
C LEU A 72 9.28 1.64 -10.18
N ALA A 73 9.37 0.90 -9.09
CA ALA A 73 9.28 1.49 -7.76
C ALA A 73 10.28 0.83 -6.81
N ALA A 74 10.70 1.59 -5.80
CA ALA A 74 11.64 1.13 -4.80
C ALA A 74 10.94 0.36 -3.68
N ARG A 75 11.59 -0.71 -3.25
CA ARG A 75 11.10 -1.58 -2.17
C ARG A 75 12.16 -1.70 -1.08
N TYR A 76 11.71 -1.60 0.18
CA TYR A 76 12.55 -1.72 1.37
C TYR A 76 11.75 -2.48 2.43
N HIS A 77 11.71 -3.83 2.36
CA HIS A 77 10.89 -4.58 3.32
C HIS A 77 11.37 -6.00 3.54
N SER A 78 11.09 -6.53 4.72
CA SER A 78 11.32 -7.92 5.08
C SER A 78 10.01 -8.69 5.29
N LEU A 79 8.89 -7.97 5.39
CA LEU A 79 7.55 -8.53 5.56
C LEU A 79 6.67 -8.14 4.37
N TYR A 80 5.62 -8.90 4.13
CA TYR A 80 4.65 -8.62 3.08
C TYR A 80 3.26 -9.14 3.47
N ILE A 81 2.24 -8.60 2.83
CA ILE A 81 0.88 -9.11 3.01
C ILE A 81 0.72 -10.36 2.16
N LYS A 82 0.47 -11.49 2.81
CA LYS A 82 0.12 -12.71 2.10
C LYS A 82 -1.29 -12.60 1.53
N GLU A 83 -1.52 -13.28 0.42
CA GLU A 83 -2.86 -13.42 -0.11
C GLU A 83 -3.72 -14.12 0.92
N ALA A 84 -4.76 -13.44 1.39
CA ALA A 84 -5.67 -14.00 2.38
C ALA A 84 -7.07 -13.47 2.11
N ASN A 85 -8.00 -14.36 1.83
CA ASN A 85 -9.46 -14.12 1.82
C ASN A 85 -9.94 -12.75 1.32
N PHE A 86 -9.29 -12.18 0.31
CA PHE A 86 -9.68 -10.87 -0.22
C PHE A 86 -11.12 -10.86 -0.75
N ASN A 87 -11.68 -12.02 -1.07
CA ASN A 87 -13.07 -12.12 -1.51
C ASN A 87 -14.06 -11.76 -0.41
N ASN A 88 -13.68 -11.98 0.86
CA ASN A 88 -14.52 -11.67 2.03
C ASN A 88 -13.99 -10.46 2.82
N SER A 89 -12.94 -9.82 2.32
CA SER A 89 -12.31 -8.69 2.98
C SER A 89 -12.96 -7.38 2.59
N GLU A 90 -12.78 -6.37 3.44
CA GLU A 90 -13.10 -4.98 3.11
C GLU A 90 -12.07 -4.36 2.16
N LEU A 91 -11.00 -5.10 1.85
CA LEU A 91 -9.90 -4.64 1.00
C LEU A 91 -9.95 -5.29 -0.38
N ARG A 92 -9.37 -4.58 -1.36
CA ARG A 92 -9.04 -5.15 -2.66
C ARG A 92 -7.58 -4.88 -3.00
N VAL A 93 -7.00 -5.75 -3.80
CA VAL A 93 -5.61 -5.58 -4.28
C VAL A 93 -5.62 -4.61 -5.45
N ILE A 94 -4.75 -3.60 -5.39
CA ILE A 94 -4.63 -2.59 -6.46
C ILE A 94 -3.25 -2.61 -7.15
N ALA A 95 -2.27 -3.32 -6.60
CA ALA A 95 -0.94 -3.42 -7.21
C ALA A 95 -0.27 -4.73 -6.82
N THR A 96 0.46 -5.32 -7.76
CA THR A 96 1.16 -6.60 -7.55
C THR A 96 2.51 -6.61 -8.26
N LEU A 97 3.39 -7.49 -7.82
CA LEU A 97 4.53 -7.93 -8.64
C LEU A 97 4.05 -8.92 -9.71
N LYS A 98 4.93 -9.27 -10.64
CA LYS A 98 4.61 -10.25 -11.70
C LYS A 98 4.22 -11.62 -11.13
N ASP A 99 4.78 -12.00 -10.00
CA ASP A 99 4.49 -13.28 -9.33
C ASP A 99 3.21 -13.24 -8.49
N GLY A 100 2.50 -12.10 -8.47
CA GLY A 100 1.27 -11.94 -7.71
C GLY A 100 1.45 -11.41 -6.30
N THR A 101 2.69 -11.19 -5.84
CA THR A 101 2.94 -10.60 -4.52
C THR A 101 2.23 -9.25 -4.40
N ILE A 102 1.50 -9.06 -3.31
CA ILE A 102 0.69 -7.85 -3.11
C ILE A 102 1.60 -6.65 -2.83
N MET A 103 1.45 -5.61 -3.63
CA MET A 103 2.19 -4.37 -3.52
C MET A 103 1.30 -3.17 -3.21
N GLY A 104 -0.01 -3.31 -3.31
CA GLY A 104 -0.94 -2.25 -2.99
C GLY A 104 -2.31 -2.81 -2.65
N ILE A 105 -2.96 -2.17 -1.68
CA ILE A 105 -4.31 -2.50 -1.24
C ILE A 105 -5.14 -1.22 -1.11
N GLN A 106 -6.44 -1.37 -1.20
CA GLN A 106 -7.39 -0.26 -1.05
C GLN A 106 -8.65 -0.78 -0.39
N HIS A 107 -9.23 0.04 0.52
CA HIS A 107 -10.54 -0.27 1.09
C HIS A 107 -11.60 -0.15 0.00
N LYS A 108 -12.60 -1.03 0.02
CA LYS A 108 -13.65 -1.07 -1.01
C LYS A 108 -14.60 0.13 -0.95
N ILE A 109 -14.71 0.78 0.21
CA ILE A 109 -15.66 1.87 0.45
C ILE A 109 -14.95 3.18 0.78
N PHE A 110 -13.99 3.16 1.70
CA PHE A 110 -13.35 4.37 2.23
C PHE A 110 -12.03 4.67 1.50
N PRO A 111 -11.59 5.95 1.45
CA PRO A 111 -10.33 6.34 0.80
C PRO A 111 -9.12 5.96 1.67
N VAL A 112 -8.91 4.67 1.80
CA VAL A 112 -7.83 4.08 2.61
C VAL A 112 -7.00 3.18 1.70
N PHE A 113 -5.71 3.50 1.59
CA PHE A 113 -4.79 2.89 0.65
C PHE A 113 -3.52 2.43 1.35
N GLY A 114 -2.96 1.31 0.89
CA GLY A 114 -1.66 0.84 1.36
C GLY A 114 -0.75 0.52 0.18
N LEU A 115 0.51 0.93 0.27
CA LEU A 115 1.54 0.64 -0.71
C LEU A 115 2.74 0.00 -0.02
N GLN A 116 3.19 -1.15 -0.53
CA GLN A 116 4.38 -1.83 0.00
C GLN A 116 5.65 -1.11 -0.42
N PHE A 117 5.65 -0.51 -1.60
CA PHE A 117 6.79 0.25 -2.12
C PHE A 117 6.76 1.69 -1.61
N HIS A 118 7.88 2.39 -1.78
CA HIS A 118 8.07 3.76 -1.30
C HIS A 118 7.90 4.77 -2.44
N PRO A 119 6.72 5.39 -2.61
CA PRO A 119 6.54 6.39 -3.66
C PRO A 119 7.37 7.65 -3.45
N GLU A 120 7.75 7.94 -2.21
CA GLU A 120 8.58 9.11 -1.88
C GLU A 120 10.05 8.92 -2.20
N SER A 121 10.49 7.69 -2.47
CA SER A 121 11.89 7.39 -2.76
C SER A 121 12.30 7.94 -4.13
N ILE A 122 13.53 8.46 -4.23
CA ILE A 122 14.08 8.93 -5.51
C ILE A 122 14.16 7.81 -6.56
N LEU A 123 14.22 6.54 -6.13
CA LEU A 123 14.23 5.40 -7.04
C LEU A 123 12.87 5.16 -7.71
N THR A 124 11.81 5.78 -7.21
CA THR A 124 10.46 5.70 -7.80
C THR A 124 10.21 6.86 -8.77
N ASN A 125 10.96 7.97 -8.65
CA ASN A 125 10.94 9.12 -9.58
C ASN A 125 9.56 9.78 -9.73
N GLU A 126 9.21 10.17 -10.98
CA GLU A 126 7.99 10.91 -11.29
C GLU A 126 6.70 10.14 -10.98
N ASN A 127 6.73 8.83 -11.07
CA ASN A 127 5.56 8.01 -10.74
C ASN A 127 5.19 8.14 -9.27
N GLY A 128 6.19 8.17 -8.39
CA GLY A 128 5.96 8.38 -6.97
C GLY A 128 5.33 9.73 -6.67
N LYS A 129 5.80 10.78 -7.34
CA LYS A 129 5.23 12.13 -7.20
C LYS A 129 3.78 12.18 -7.64
N LYS A 130 3.45 11.50 -8.75
CA LYS A 130 2.06 11.42 -9.23
C LYS A 130 1.16 10.69 -8.24
N ILE A 131 1.62 9.60 -7.66
CA ILE A 131 0.87 8.85 -6.64
C ILE A 131 0.57 9.74 -5.45
N LEU A 132 1.58 10.41 -4.90
CA LEU A 132 1.40 11.30 -3.74
C LEU A 132 0.49 12.47 -4.09
N GLY A 133 0.64 13.05 -5.29
CA GLY A 133 -0.24 14.10 -5.79
C GLY A 133 -1.69 13.64 -5.91
N ASN A 134 -1.90 12.43 -6.41
CA ASN A 134 -3.25 11.83 -6.51
C ASN A 134 -3.87 11.66 -5.12
N PHE A 135 -3.08 11.21 -4.15
CA PHE A 135 -3.59 11.07 -2.78
C PHE A 135 -4.00 12.43 -2.22
N LEU A 136 -3.21 13.47 -2.43
CA LEU A 136 -3.56 14.82 -1.98
C LEU A 136 -4.87 15.31 -2.62
N LYS A 137 -5.09 15.04 -3.89
CA LYS A 137 -6.36 15.36 -4.56
C LYS A 137 -7.53 14.62 -3.91
N ILE A 138 -7.34 13.36 -3.55
CA ILE A 138 -8.36 12.58 -2.82
C ILE A 138 -8.65 13.22 -1.47
N VAL A 139 -7.61 13.64 -0.73
CA VAL A 139 -7.76 14.32 0.56
C VAL A 139 -8.61 15.59 0.42
N TYR A 140 -8.42 16.35 -0.65
CA TYR A 140 -9.17 17.58 -0.89
C TYR A 140 -10.49 17.36 -1.63
N GLY A 141 -10.86 16.11 -1.93
CA GLY A 141 -12.11 15.80 -2.62
C GLY A 141 -12.13 16.14 -4.10
N GLU A 142 -10.96 16.32 -4.73
CA GLU A 142 -10.83 16.68 -6.15
C GLU A 142 -10.91 15.48 -7.09
N VAL A 143 -10.78 14.25 -6.55
CA VAL A 143 -10.83 13.01 -7.31
C VAL A 143 -11.83 12.08 -6.67
N THR A 144 -12.76 11.61 -7.48
CA THR A 144 -13.80 10.66 -7.05
C THR A 144 -13.50 9.26 -7.59
#